data_cc86dd55e350384f8cab0d7439d0c0ba
#
_entry.id   cc86dd55e350384f8cab0d7439d0c0ba
#
_cell.length_a   1.000
_cell.length_b   1.000
_cell.length_c   1.000
_cell.angle_alpha   90.00
_cell.angle_beta   90.00
_cell.angle_gamma   90.00
#
_symmetry.space_group_name_H-M   'P 1'
#
loop_
_entity.id
_entity.type
_entity.pdbx_description
1 polymer ?
#
loop_
_entity_poly.entity_id
_entity_poly.type
_entity_poly.pdbx_seq_one_letter_code
_entity_poly.pdbx_strand_id
1 'polypeptide(L)'
;MPDAQWIDLGAVDQLKRRPVQQVMCGKTSIALIYKDGRFSAISGVCNHVGGPLGDGTLDGDYVVCPWHYWKFHHQTGQGEPGYEQDYVPAYAVKVEQDRVLVDLSSATKRKKQPHVKHPLARPVVRQEGAIRVVGISTTVMTKEHPRYSTSDALLEVALDHARTCLNVETQYIKLRDLSFRACEGYYSKSADACTWPCSITQMDPGDQLDRVYEAIVHWA
;
A
#
# COMPACT_ATOMS: atom_id res chain seq x y z
N MET A 1 8.77 -14.25 -30.80
CA MET A 1 7.73 -13.76 -29.90
C MET A 1 6.60 -14.77 -29.99
N PRO A 2 6.00 -15.23 -28.89
CA PRO A 2 4.82 -16.09 -29.01
C PRO A 2 3.74 -15.33 -29.80
N ASP A 3 3.07 -16.01 -30.70
CA ASP A 3 1.98 -15.42 -31.47
C ASP A 3 0.93 -14.85 -30.53
N ALA A 4 0.49 -13.61 -30.80
CA ALA A 4 -0.51 -12.93 -29.98
C ALA A 4 -1.82 -13.73 -29.98
N GLN A 5 -2.23 -14.21 -28.81
CA GLN A 5 -3.47 -14.96 -28.67
C GLN A 5 -4.59 -14.00 -28.25
N TRP A 6 -5.29 -13.46 -29.25
CA TRP A 6 -6.41 -12.56 -29.00
C TRP A 6 -7.64 -13.33 -28.55
N ILE A 7 -8.17 -12.95 -27.41
CA ILE A 7 -9.39 -13.51 -26.82
C ILE A 7 -10.52 -12.50 -27.03
N ASP A 8 -11.62 -12.96 -27.54
CA ASP A 8 -12.84 -12.16 -27.79
C ASP A 8 -13.60 -12.00 -26.46
N LEU A 9 -13.80 -10.75 -26.03
CA LEU A 9 -14.52 -10.38 -24.80
C LEU A 9 -16.00 -10.10 -25.05
N GLY A 10 -16.39 -9.79 -26.28
CA GLY A 10 -17.78 -9.49 -26.63
C GLY A 10 -17.92 -8.25 -27.54
N ALA A 11 -19.16 -7.90 -27.81
CA ALA A 11 -19.50 -6.78 -28.68
C ALA A 11 -19.24 -5.43 -27.98
N VAL A 12 -18.72 -4.47 -28.73
CA VAL A 12 -18.46 -3.10 -28.28
C VAL A 12 -19.68 -2.48 -27.62
N ASP A 13 -20.86 -2.61 -28.23
CA ASP A 13 -22.12 -2.04 -27.76
C ASP A 13 -22.57 -2.55 -26.38
N GLN A 14 -22.18 -3.76 -26.03
CA GLN A 14 -22.45 -4.34 -24.73
C GLN A 14 -21.42 -3.87 -23.68
N LEU A 15 -20.14 -3.91 -24.06
CA LEU A 15 -19.04 -3.67 -23.15
C LEU A 15 -18.83 -2.18 -22.82
N LYS A 16 -19.23 -1.26 -23.70
CA LYS A 16 -19.14 0.19 -23.45
C LYS A 16 -20.15 0.72 -22.43
N ARG A 17 -21.13 -0.10 -22.01
CA ARG A 17 -22.21 0.33 -21.10
C ARG A 17 -21.72 0.56 -19.66
N ARG A 18 -20.61 -0.04 -19.29
CA ARG A 18 -20.01 0.13 -17.95
C ARG A 18 -18.61 0.72 -18.08
N PRO A 19 -18.28 1.73 -17.29
CA PRO A 19 -16.94 2.31 -17.31
C PRO A 19 -15.87 1.32 -16.83
N VAL A 20 -16.20 0.45 -15.88
CA VAL A 20 -15.35 -0.63 -15.37
C VAL A 20 -16.19 -1.89 -15.24
N GLN A 21 -15.64 -3.03 -15.62
CA GLN A 21 -16.31 -4.32 -15.45
C GLN A 21 -15.35 -5.49 -15.35
N GLN A 22 -15.72 -6.46 -14.52
CA GLN A 22 -14.96 -7.71 -14.36
C GLN A 22 -15.28 -8.65 -15.51
N VAL A 23 -14.26 -9.14 -16.21
CA VAL A 23 -14.40 -10.11 -17.30
C VAL A 23 -13.48 -11.30 -17.04
N MET A 24 -13.99 -12.50 -17.25
CA MET A 24 -13.22 -13.73 -17.14
C MET A 24 -12.71 -14.20 -18.49
N CYS A 25 -11.40 -14.35 -18.61
CA CYS A 25 -10.73 -14.91 -19.79
C CYS A 25 -10.14 -16.28 -19.42
N GLY A 26 -10.95 -17.33 -19.50
CA GLY A 26 -10.60 -18.64 -18.96
C GLY A 26 -10.41 -18.55 -17.44
N LYS A 27 -9.18 -18.79 -16.94
CA LYS A 27 -8.84 -18.68 -15.51
C LYS A 27 -8.35 -17.30 -15.12
N THR A 28 -8.14 -16.40 -16.06
CA THR A 28 -7.62 -15.06 -15.81
C THR A 28 -8.76 -14.07 -15.69
N SER A 29 -8.80 -13.38 -14.56
CA SER A 29 -9.71 -12.27 -14.33
C SER A 29 -9.06 -10.97 -14.79
N ILE A 30 -9.79 -10.16 -15.56
CA ILE A 30 -9.39 -8.82 -16.00
C ILE A 30 -10.44 -7.79 -15.60
N ALA A 31 -9.99 -6.59 -15.30
CA ALA A 31 -10.82 -5.40 -15.27
C ALA A 31 -10.76 -4.78 -16.67
N LEU A 32 -11.88 -4.76 -17.36
CA LEU A 32 -12.04 -4.07 -18.64
C LEU A 32 -12.59 -2.68 -18.37
N ILE A 33 -11.92 -1.68 -18.91
CA ILE A 33 -12.27 -0.28 -18.73
C ILE A 33 -12.68 0.32 -20.08
N TYR A 34 -13.79 1.07 -20.08
CA TYR A 34 -14.18 1.91 -21.19
C TYR A 34 -14.20 3.38 -20.76
N LYS A 35 -13.29 4.16 -21.33
CA LYS A 35 -13.12 5.59 -21.03
C LYS A 35 -12.77 6.35 -22.28
N ASP A 36 -13.38 7.52 -22.48
CA ASP A 36 -13.11 8.45 -23.58
C ASP A 36 -13.11 7.77 -24.97
N GLY A 37 -14.08 6.86 -25.19
CA GLY A 37 -14.24 6.14 -26.45
C GLY A 37 -13.25 4.99 -26.67
N ARG A 38 -12.42 4.64 -25.68
CA ARG A 38 -11.38 3.60 -25.80
C ARG A 38 -11.50 2.54 -24.72
N PHE A 39 -11.15 1.32 -25.10
CA PHE A 39 -11.01 0.22 -24.15
C PHE A 39 -9.55 0.08 -23.68
N SER A 40 -9.40 -0.30 -22.44
CA SER A 40 -8.14 -0.74 -21.83
C SER A 40 -8.42 -1.89 -20.85
N ALA A 41 -7.41 -2.66 -20.52
CA ALA A 41 -7.55 -3.78 -19.60
C ALA A 41 -6.35 -3.86 -18.67
N ILE A 42 -6.66 -4.08 -17.41
CA ILE A 42 -5.67 -4.41 -16.37
C ILE A 42 -6.08 -5.70 -15.67
N SER A 43 -5.24 -6.25 -14.80
CA SER A 43 -5.63 -7.40 -13.97
C SER A 43 -6.94 -7.11 -13.26
N GLY A 44 -7.83 -8.09 -13.23
CA GLY A 44 -9.06 -8.02 -12.44
C GLY A 44 -8.82 -8.25 -10.95
N VAL A 45 -7.57 -8.51 -10.56
CA VAL A 45 -7.19 -8.84 -9.18
C VAL A 45 -6.23 -7.80 -8.65
N CYS A 46 -6.63 -7.11 -7.60
CA CYS A 46 -5.81 -6.14 -6.88
C CYS A 46 -4.60 -6.84 -6.24
N ASN A 47 -3.40 -6.25 -6.37
CA ASN A 47 -2.18 -6.80 -5.79
C ASN A 47 -2.11 -6.69 -4.26
N HIS A 48 -3.01 -5.93 -3.63
CA HIS A 48 -3.09 -5.81 -2.18
C HIS A 48 -3.59 -7.13 -1.53
N VAL A 49 -4.89 -7.42 -1.57
CA VAL A 49 -5.50 -8.62 -0.99
C VAL A 49 -6.43 -9.36 -1.97
N GLY A 50 -6.20 -9.18 -3.26
CA GLY A 50 -6.98 -9.91 -4.27
C GLY A 50 -8.36 -9.33 -4.56
N GLY A 51 -8.64 -8.07 -4.17
CA GLY A 51 -9.93 -7.43 -4.43
C GLY A 51 -10.26 -7.36 -5.92
N PRO A 52 -11.55 -7.46 -6.31
CA PRO A 52 -11.98 -7.49 -7.70
C PRO A 52 -11.94 -6.08 -8.31
N LEU A 53 -10.90 -5.76 -9.07
CA LEU A 53 -10.73 -4.43 -9.69
C LEU A 53 -11.82 -4.11 -10.70
N GLY A 54 -12.39 -5.11 -11.37
CA GLY A 54 -13.48 -4.91 -12.33
C GLY A 54 -14.82 -4.56 -11.67
N ASP A 55 -14.98 -4.77 -10.37
CA ASP A 55 -16.14 -4.34 -9.59
C ASP A 55 -15.91 -2.96 -8.95
N GLY A 56 -14.78 -2.35 -9.22
CA GLY A 56 -14.42 -1.03 -8.72
C GLY A 56 -15.04 0.12 -9.51
N THR A 57 -14.55 1.31 -9.26
CA THR A 57 -14.98 2.55 -9.91
C THR A 57 -13.80 3.25 -10.59
N LEU A 58 -14.09 4.22 -11.45
CA LEU A 58 -13.07 5.12 -12.01
C LEU A 58 -13.01 6.41 -11.19
N ASP A 59 -11.79 6.83 -10.88
CA ASP A 59 -11.45 8.15 -10.36
C ASP A 59 -10.35 8.74 -11.26
N GLY A 60 -10.76 9.65 -12.14
CA GLY A 60 -9.87 10.16 -13.19
C GLY A 60 -9.38 9.02 -14.11
N ASP A 61 -8.07 8.80 -14.15
CA ASP A 61 -7.43 7.74 -14.95
C ASP A 61 -7.18 6.46 -14.15
N TYR A 62 -7.70 6.38 -12.92
CA TYR A 62 -7.43 5.26 -12.02
C TYR A 62 -8.66 4.41 -11.76
N VAL A 63 -8.46 3.09 -11.80
CA VAL A 63 -9.42 2.11 -11.28
C VAL A 63 -9.22 2.02 -9.77
N VAL A 64 -10.29 2.23 -9.02
CA VAL A 64 -10.30 2.19 -7.56
C VAL A 64 -10.78 0.83 -7.09
N CYS A 65 -9.96 0.13 -6.30
CA CYS A 65 -10.32 -1.15 -5.71
C CYS A 65 -11.49 -0.98 -4.72
N PRO A 66 -12.57 -1.78 -4.81
CA PRO A 66 -13.73 -1.63 -3.95
C PRO A 66 -13.47 -2.04 -2.48
N TRP A 67 -12.39 -2.77 -2.19
CA TRP A 67 -12.12 -3.25 -0.84
C TRP A 67 -11.34 -2.25 0.02
N HIS A 68 -10.22 -1.69 -0.53
CA HIS A 68 -9.33 -0.81 0.27
C HIS A 68 -8.92 0.46 -0.46
N TYR A 69 -9.65 0.81 -1.55
CA TYR A 69 -9.50 2.06 -2.32
C TYR A 69 -8.13 2.27 -2.97
N TRP A 70 -7.34 1.20 -3.15
CA TRP A 70 -6.12 1.24 -3.93
C TRP A 70 -6.42 1.58 -5.37
N LYS A 71 -5.59 2.43 -5.97
CA LYS A 71 -5.82 2.98 -7.29
C LYS A 71 -4.76 2.54 -8.26
N PHE A 72 -5.19 2.09 -9.43
CA PHE A 72 -4.31 1.64 -10.52
C PHE A 72 -4.69 2.33 -11.83
N HIS A 73 -3.70 2.91 -12.50
CA HIS A 73 -3.89 3.56 -13.79
C HIS A 73 -4.42 2.56 -14.83
N HIS A 74 -5.54 2.88 -15.46
CA HIS A 74 -6.31 1.95 -16.28
C HIS A 74 -5.60 1.43 -17.54
N GLN A 75 -4.56 2.13 -18.01
CA GLN A 75 -3.79 1.71 -19.20
C GLN A 75 -2.47 1.04 -18.82
N THR A 76 -1.83 1.44 -17.75
CA THR A 76 -0.49 0.96 -17.40
C THR A 76 -0.49 -0.04 -16.25
N GLY A 77 -1.54 -0.07 -15.43
CA GLY A 77 -1.62 -0.87 -14.22
C GLY A 77 -0.76 -0.35 -13.06
N GLN A 78 -0.12 0.80 -13.21
CA GLN A 78 0.72 1.40 -12.18
C GLN A 78 -0.13 2.05 -11.09
N GLY A 79 0.32 2.00 -9.84
CA GLY A 79 -0.28 2.69 -8.71
C GLY A 79 -0.31 4.21 -8.91
N GLU A 80 -1.18 4.89 -8.15
CA GLU A 80 -1.27 6.35 -8.17
C GLU A 80 0.04 7.03 -7.73
N PRO A 81 0.24 8.33 -7.99
CA PRO A 81 1.43 9.05 -7.58
C PRO A 81 1.73 8.89 -6.08
N GLY A 82 2.97 8.54 -5.75
CA GLY A 82 3.41 8.17 -4.41
C GLY A 82 3.34 6.68 -4.11
N TYR A 83 2.67 5.90 -4.97
CA TYR A 83 2.50 4.43 -4.86
C TYR A 83 2.90 3.72 -6.16
N GLU A 84 3.84 4.25 -6.91
CA GLU A 84 4.27 3.72 -8.20
C GLU A 84 4.91 2.33 -8.11
N GLN A 85 5.26 1.89 -6.90
CA GLN A 85 5.74 0.53 -6.63
C GLN A 85 4.61 -0.51 -6.71
N ASP A 86 3.37 -0.07 -6.48
CA ASP A 86 2.21 -0.90 -6.65
C ASP A 86 1.88 -1.04 -8.13
N TYR A 87 1.58 -2.26 -8.52
CA TYR A 87 1.44 -2.55 -9.93
C TYR A 87 0.59 -3.81 -10.14
N VAL A 88 -0.32 -3.71 -11.09
CA VAL A 88 -1.07 -4.85 -11.62
C VAL A 88 -0.81 -4.98 -13.13
N PRO A 89 -0.76 -6.19 -13.71
CA PRO A 89 -0.58 -6.38 -15.14
C PRO A 89 -1.59 -5.57 -15.97
N ALA A 90 -1.12 -4.93 -17.02
CA ALA A 90 -1.95 -4.34 -18.06
C ALA A 90 -1.82 -5.20 -19.33
N TYR A 91 -2.88 -5.24 -20.11
CA TYR A 91 -3.02 -6.08 -21.31
C TYR A 91 -3.31 -5.24 -22.54
N ALA A 92 -2.80 -5.66 -23.69
CA ALA A 92 -3.17 -5.05 -24.96
C ALA A 92 -4.64 -5.35 -25.28
N VAL A 93 -5.35 -4.31 -25.70
CA VAL A 93 -6.75 -4.39 -26.14
C VAL A 93 -6.88 -3.79 -27.52
N LYS A 94 -7.66 -4.42 -28.39
CA LYS A 94 -8.04 -3.86 -29.69
C LYS A 94 -9.53 -4.05 -29.94
N VAL A 95 -10.07 -3.22 -30.81
CA VAL A 95 -11.42 -3.40 -31.37
C VAL A 95 -11.28 -3.79 -32.83
N GLU A 96 -11.92 -4.87 -33.18
CA GLU A 96 -11.93 -5.38 -34.56
C GLU A 96 -13.33 -5.95 -34.88
N GLN A 97 -13.90 -5.59 -36.03
CA GLN A 97 -15.24 -6.03 -36.44
C GLN A 97 -16.32 -5.89 -35.36
N ASP A 98 -16.33 -4.74 -34.67
CA ASP A 98 -17.24 -4.42 -33.57
C ASP A 98 -17.13 -5.35 -32.33
N ARG A 99 -15.97 -6.02 -32.19
CA ARG A 99 -15.63 -6.90 -31.06
C ARG A 99 -14.43 -6.34 -30.31
N VAL A 100 -14.45 -6.48 -28.99
CA VAL A 100 -13.33 -6.14 -28.12
C VAL A 100 -12.49 -7.38 -27.89
N LEU A 101 -11.21 -7.30 -28.20
CA LEU A 101 -10.26 -8.39 -28.12
C LEU A 101 -9.16 -8.01 -27.13
N VAL A 102 -8.73 -8.97 -26.29
CA VAL A 102 -7.60 -8.81 -25.35
C VAL A 102 -6.52 -9.84 -25.62
N ASP A 103 -5.26 -9.43 -25.53
CA ASP A 103 -4.12 -10.34 -25.60
C ASP A 103 -3.52 -10.54 -24.20
N LEU A 104 -3.76 -11.70 -23.58
CA LEU A 104 -3.21 -12.04 -22.26
C LEU A 104 -1.71 -12.29 -22.29
N SER A 105 -1.14 -12.62 -23.47
CA SER A 105 0.32 -12.82 -23.61
C SER A 105 1.09 -11.50 -23.53
N SER A 106 0.40 -10.36 -23.79
CA SER A 106 0.95 -9.00 -23.71
C SER A 106 1.09 -8.46 -22.30
N ALA A 107 0.74 -9.27 -21.27
CA ALA A 107 0.79 -8.84 -19.88
C ALA A 107 2.06 -8.07 -19.54
N THR A 108 1.91 -6.82 -19.14
CA THR A 108 3.07 -6.02 -18.71
C THR A 108 3.69 -6.64 -17.47
N LYS A 109 5.01 -6.69 -17.43
CA LYS A 109 5.74 -7.25 -16.28
C LYS A 109 6.25 -6.12 -15.41
N ARG A 110 6.08 -6.26 -14.10
CA ARG A 110 6.71 -5.36 -13.13
C ARG A 110 8.22 -5.36 -13.39
N LYS A 111 8.82 -4.21 -13.59
CA LYS A 111 10.27 -4.07 -13.56
C LYS A 111 10.72 -4.39 -12.15
N LYS A 112 11.41 -5.52 -11.95
CA LYS A 112 12.05 -5.82 -10.66
C LYS A 112 13.13 -4.76 -10.44
N GLN A 113 12.87 -3.81 -9.57
CA GLN A 113 13.95 -2.98 -9.04
C GLN A 113 14.72 -3.81 -8.02
N PRO A 114 16.06 -3.66 -7.95
CA PRO A 114 16.82 -4.28 -6.88
C PRO A 114 16.24 -3.86 -5.55
N HIS A 115 15.90 -4.83 -4.70
CA HIS A 115 15.40 -4.54 -3.35
C HIS A 115 16.55 -3.96 -2.54
N VAL A 116 16.50 -2.66 -2.31
CA VAL A 116 17.40 -1.99 -1.36
C VAL A 116 16.82 -2.25 0.03
N LYS A 117 17.58 -2.91 0.89
CA LYS A 117 17.15 -3.14 2.27
C LYS A 117 16.94 -1.80 2.96
N HIS A 118 15.78 -1.63 3.59
CA HIS A 118 15.52 -0.44 4.40
C HIS A 118 16.56 -0.32 5.53
N PRO A 119 16.99 0.89 5.91
CA PRO A 119 17.97 1.08 6.99
C PRO A 119 17.59 0.41 8.31
N LEU A 120 16.30 0.34 8.64
CA LEU A 120 15.78 -0.35 9.83
C LEU A 120 15.85 -1.88 9.73
N ALA A 121 16.06 -2.46 8.55
CA ALA A 121 16.24 -3.91 8.38
C ALA A 121 17.67 -4.38 8.69
N ARG A 122 18.48 -3.53 9.33
CA ARG A 122 19.81 -3.89 9.83
C ARG A 122 19.70 -4.82 11.05
N PRO A 123 20.69 -5.68 11.30
CA PRO A 123 20.74 -6.47 12.52
C PRO A 123 20.68 -5.58 13.77
N VAL A 124 19.91 -6.01 14.77
CA VAL A 124 19.88 -5.34 16.08
C VAL A 124 21.14 -5.70 16.83
N VAL A 125 21.95 -4.71 17.13
CA VAL A 125 23.13 -4.86 17.96
C VAL A 125 22.83 -4.20 19.29
N ARG A 126 22.64 -5.02 20.32
CA ARG A 126 22.48 -4.51 21.69
C ARG A 126 23.80 -3.92 22.14
N GLN A 127 23.77 -2.66 22.54
CA GLN A 127 24.93 -1.98 23.11
C GLN A 127 24.98 -2.25 24.62
N GLU A 128 26.18 -2.54 25.13
CA GLU A 128 26.41 -2.53 26.57
C GLU A 128 26.38 -1.06 27.06
N GLY A 129 25.77 -0.81 28.19
CA GLY A 129 25.68 0.54 28.73
C GLY A 129 24.45 0.77 29.61
N ALA A 130 24.05 2.02 29.74
CA ALA A 130 22.87 2.40 30.51
C ALA A 130 21.60 1.75 29.94
N ILE A 131 20.69 1.37 30.84
CA ILE A 131 19.36 0.90 30.43
C ILE A 131 18.67 2.04 29.71
N ARG A 132 18.01 1.72 28.58
CA ARG A 132 17.25 2.66 27.78
C ARG A 132 15.76 2.33 27.86
N VAL A 133 14.96 3.35 28.07
CA VAL A 133 13.51 3.22 28.27
C VAL A 133 12.79 4.13 27.30
N VAL A 134 11.93 3.56 26.46
CA VAL A 134 11.07 4.31 25.52
C VAL A 134 9.67 4.39 26.10
N GLY A 135 9.17 5.58 26.33
CA GLY A 135 7.77 5.83 26.65
C GLY A 135 6.98 6.22 25.42
N ILE A 136 5.90 5.50 25.14
CA ILE A 136 5.04 5.77 23.98
C ILE A 136 3.65 6.17 24.47
N SER A 137 3.24 7.40 24.16
CA SER A 137 1.88 7.86 24.41
C SER A 137 1.00 7.60 23.19
N THR A 138 -0.16 6.98 23.44
CA THR A 138 -1.18 6.68 22.46
C THR A 138 -2.44 7.55 22.62
N THR A 139 -2.34 8.67 23.35
CA THR A 139 -3.46 9.58 23.52
C THR A 139 -3.99 10.08 22.19
N VAL A 140 -5.32 10.06 22.03
CA VAL A 140 -6.02 10.50 20.81
C VAL A 140 -6.38 11.99 20.82
N MET A 141 -5.88 12.76 21.81
CA MET A 141 -6.15 14.21 21.86
C MET A 141 -5.53 14.92 20.67
N THR A 142 -6.34 15.73 20.00
CA THR A 142 -5.91 16.46 18.81
C THR A 142 -4.93 17.60 19.14
N LYS A 143 -4.10 17.97 18.18
CA LYS A 143 -3.16 19.11 18.33
C LYS A 143 -3.91 20.45 18.32
N GLU A 144 -5.03 20.52 17.61
CA GLU A 144 -5.82 21.73 17.43
C GLU A 144 -6.55 22.14 18.72
N HIS A 145 -6.89 21.14 19.55
CA HIS A 145 -7.59 21.36 20.81
C HIS A 145 -6.89 20.59 21.95
N PRO A 146 -5.70 21.02 22.35
CA PRO A 146 -4.94 20.33 23.35
C PRO A 146 -5.66 20.40 24.70
N ARG A 147 -5.95 19.25 25.27
CA ARG A 147 -6.46 19.13 26.65
C ARG A 147 -5.41 18.48 27.52
N TYR A 148 -5.51 18.68 28.81
CA TYR A 148 -4.68 17.98 29.76
C TYR A 148 -4.90 16.46 29.63
N SER A 149 -3.82 15.74 29.43
CA SER A 149 -3.80 14.29 29.34
C SER A 149 -3.13 13.70 30.57
N THR A 150 -3.91 13.06 31.42
CA THR A 150 -3.40 12.38 32.62
C THR A 150 -2.39 11.29 32.28
N SER A 151 -2.64 10.53 31.20
CA SER A 151 -1.71 9.48 30.75
C SER A 151 -0.39 10.05 30.25
N ASP A 152 -0.40 11.17 29.52
CA ASP A 152 0.82 11.85 29.10
C ASP A 152 1.61 12.34 30.32
N ALA A 153 0.94 13.04 31.23
CA ALA A 153 1.57 13.58 32.43
C ALA A 153 2.15 12.47 33.32
N LEU A 154 1.45 11.36 33.48
CA LEU A 154 1.93 10.21 34.25
C LEU A 154 3.17 9.59 33.59
N LEU A 155 3.15 9.44 32.27
CA LEU A 155 4.27 8.89 31.53
C LEU A 155 5.50 9.81 31.59
N GLU A 156 5.31 11.13 31.48
CA GLU A 156 6.36 12.12 31.61
C GLU A 156 7.03 12.05 33.01
N VAL A 157 6.23 12.00 34.09
CA VAL A 157 6.73 11.85 35.46
C VAL A 157 7.48 10.53 35.64
N ALA A 158 6.96 9.42 35.07
CA ALA A 158 7.63 8.12 35.19
C ALA A 158 9.00 8.10 34.47
N LEU A 159 9.07 8.68 33.26
CA LEU A 159 10.33 8.78 32.51
C LEU A 159 11.32 9.72 33.16
N ASP A 160 10.86 10.83 33.73
CA ASP A 160 11.71 11.75 34.48
C ASP A 160 12.27 11.10 35.74
N HIS A 161 11.44 10.38 36.49
CA HIS A 161 11.89 9.63 37.68
C HIS A 161 12.91 8.55 37.29
N ALA A 162 12.65 7.80 36.21
CA ALA A 162 13.59 6.79 35.72
C ALA A 162 14.96 7.40 35.39
N ARG A 163 14.97 8.54 34.71
CA ARG A 163 16.20 9.26 34.35
C ARG A 163 16.94 9.78 35.55
N THR A 164 16.23 10.39 36.50
CA THR A 164 16.85 11.09 37.65
C THR A 164 17.24 10.15 38.80
N CYS A 165 16.43 9.12 39.06
CA CYS A 165 16.61 8.23 40.22
C CYS A 165 17.27 6.90 39.88
N LEU A 166 17.13 6.40 38.63
CA LEU A 166 17.63 5.10 38.22
C LEU A 166 18.80 5.17 37.23
N ASN A 167 19.22 6.36 36.83
CA ASN A 167 20.31 6.60 35.89
C ASN A 167 20.10 5.85 34.56
N VAL A 168 18.89 5.92 34.02
CA VAL A 168 18.54 5.34 32.73
C VAL A 168 18.40 6.43 31.65
N GLU A 169 18.69 6.10 30.43
CA GLU A 169 18.38 6.97 29.29
C GLU A 169 16.90 6.84 28.94
N THR A 170 16.21 7.95 28.67
CA THR A 170 14.78 7.93 28.38
C THR A 170 14.46 8.65 27.08
N GLN A 171 13.54 8.09 26.31
CA GLN A 171 12.97 8.73 25.13
C GLN A 171 11.45 8.74 25.25
N TYR A 172 10.82 9.86 24.84
CA TYR A 172 9.37 10.00 24.85
C TYR A 172 8.83 10.23 23.45
N ILE A 173 7.88 9.40 23.01
CA ILE A 173 7.23 9.49 21.70
C ILE A 173 5.73 9.64 21.92
N LYS A 174 5.15 10.72 21.38
CA LYS A 174 3.70 10.93 21.31
C LYS A 174 3.24 10.55 19.92
N LEU A 175 2.48 9.46 19.77
CA LEU A 175 2.01 8.99 18.45
C LEU A 175 1.17 10.04 17.73
N ARG A 176 0.40 10.86 18.47
CA ARG A 176 -0.38 11.96 17.90
C ARG A 176 0.45 13.02 17.19
N ASP A 177 1.75 13.11 17.46
CA ASP A 177 2.66 14.07 16.86
C ASP A 177 3.32 13.55 15.59
N LEU A 178 3.11 12.28 15.28
CA LEU A 178 3.60 11.62 14.09
C LEU A 178 2.51 11.55 13.02
N SER A 179 2.94 11.64 11.77
CA SER A 179 2.11 11.32 10.61
C SER A 179 2.39 9.89 10.19
N PHE A 180 1.39 9.02 10.23
CA PHE A 180 1.52 7.64 9.74
C PHE A 180 0.18 7.09 9.31
N ARG A 181 0.21 6.07 8.46
CA ARG A 181 -1.00 5.41 7.94
C ARG A 181 -1.41 4.25 8.82
N ALA A 182 -2.71 3.99 8.87
CA ALA A 182 -3.24 2.79 9.51
C ALA A 182 -2.75 1.52 8.80
N CYS A 183 -2.66 0.42 9.54
CA CYS A 183 -2.37 -0.88 8.95
C CYS A 183 -3.44 -1.27 7.93
N GLU A 184 -3.03 -1.56 6.70
CA GLU A 184 -3.90 -1.98 5.60
C GLU A 184 -4.04 -3.50 5.48
N GLY A 185 -3.58 -4.24 6.48
CA GLY A 185 -3.79 -5.67 6.58
C GLY A 185 -3.02 -6.51 5.54
N TYR A 186 -1.85 -6.07 5.11
CA TYR A 186 -1.01 -6.85 4.17
C TYR A 186 -0.79 -8.30 4.59
N TYR A 187 -0.73 -8.55 5.90
CA TYR A 187 -0.58 -9.89 6.45
C TYR A 187 -1.74 -10.84 6.09
N SER A 188 -2.96 -10.32 5.98
CA SER A 188 -4.12 -11.13 5.60
C SER A 188 -4.08 -11.62 4.16
N LYS A 189 -3.25 -11.01 3.32
CA LYS A 189 -3.04 -11.43 1.94
C LYS A 189 -2.05 -12.59 1.83
N SER A 190 -0.94 -12.48 2.52
CA SER A 190 0.15 -13.44 2.60
C SER A 190 1.07 -13.00 3.74
N ALA A 191 1.60 -13.96 4.50
CA ALA A 191 2.61 -13.66 5.52
C ALA A 191 3.84 -12.95 4.91
N ASP A 192 4.15 -13.22 3.65
CA ASP A 192 5.26 -12.62 2.93
C ASP A 192 4.98 -11.18 2.44
N ALA A 193 3.71 -10.75 2.44
CA ALA A 193 3.33 -9.40 2.04
C ALA A 193 3.51 -8.38 3.16
N CYS A 194 3.50 -8.82 4.42
CA CYS A 194 3.80 -8.00 5.58
C CYS A 194 5.28 -8.14 5.92
N THR A 195 6.06 -7.10 5.65
CA THR A 195 7.52 -7.12 5.81
C THR A 195 7.96 -6.35 7.05
N TRP A 196 9.21 -6.53 7.43
CA TRP A 196 9.89 -5.70 8.43
C TRP A 196 10.95 -4.82 7.73
N PRO A 197 10.98 -3.50 7.92
CA PRO A 197 9.90 -2.69 8.53
C PRO A 197 8.57 -2.79 7.77
N CYS A 198 7.50 -2.23 8.33
CA CYS A 198 6.17 -2.26 7.72
C CYS A 198 6.20 -1.82 6.25
N SER A 199 5.52 -2.56 5.39
CA SER A 199 5.47 -2.28 3.95
C SER A 199 4.93 -0.87 3.67
N ILE A 200 3.96 -0.37 4.46
CA ILE A 200 3.43 0.99 4.33
C ILE A 200 4.53 2.01 4.60
N THR A 201 5.26 1.87 5.71
CA THR A 201 6.39 2.74 6.06
C THR A 201 7.48 2.76 4.99
N GLN A 202 7.71 1.63 4.30
CA GLN A 202 8.68 1.55 3.22
C GLN A 202 8.22 2.22 1.93
N MET A 203 6.90 2.25 1.67
CA MET A 203 6.32 2.78 0.43
C MET A 203 5.97 4.26 0.54
N ASP A 204 5.64 4.75 1.74
CA ASP A 204 5.23 6.13 1.98
C ASP A 204 6.34 6.91 2.68
N PRO A 205 7.07 7.78 1.97
CA PRO A 205 8.12 8.62 2.57
C PRO A 205 7.60 9.59 3.65
N GLY A 206 6.30 9.85 3.69
CA GLY A 206 5.65 10.68 4.70
C GLY A 206 5.26 9.91 5.98
N ASP A 207 5.33 8.59 5.95
CA ASP A 207 5.03 7.75 7.12
C ASP A 207 6.19 7.82 8.13
N GLN A 208 5.89 8.30 9.33
CA GLN A 208 6.88 8.51 10.40
C GLN A 208 6.91 7.37 11.43
N LEU A 209 6.30 6.23 11.13
CA LEU A 209 6.32 5.07 12.03
C LEU A 209 7.71 4.47 12.17
N ASP A 210 8.61 4.74 11.22
CA ASP A 210 10.03 4.41 11.29
C ASP A 210 10.71 4.94 12.57
N ARG A 211 10.30 6.11 13.06
CA ARG A 211 10.81 6.71 14.32
C ARG A 211 10.46 5.87 15.53
N VAL A 212 9.27 5.24 15.53
CA VAL A 212 8.84 4.33 16.59
C VAL A 212 9.63 3.03 16.53
N TYR A 213 9.82 2.50 15.32
CA TYR A 213 10.62 1.28 15.12
C TYR A 213 12.08 1.48 15.53
N GLU A 214 12.70 2.61 15.14
CA GLU A 214 14.06 2.93 15.52
C GLU A 214 14.20 2.99 17.04
N ALA A 215 13.26 3.65 17.72
CA ALA A 215 13.29 3.79 19.16
C ALA A 215 13.15 2.45 19.89
N ILE A 216 12.24 1.58 19.47
CA ILE A 216 11.96 0.30 20.16
C ILE A 216 13.03 -0.74 19.84
N VAL A 217 13.48 -0.81 18.57
CA VAL A 217 14.29 -1.94 18.09
C VAL A 217 15.77 -1.66 18.15
N HIS A 218 16.17 -0.42 17.90
CA HIS A 218 17.59 -0.08 17.76
C HIS A 218 18.13 0.82 18.85
N TRP A 219 17.26 1.60 19.52
CA TRP A 219 17.69 2.51 20.57
C TRP A 219 17.45 1.94 21.99
N ALA A 220 16.29 1.29 22.23
CA ALA A 220 15.95 0.74 23.56
C ALA A 220 16.74 -0.52 23.94
#